data_f4e1166eb8f69d543a5313c4d5d44ca8
#
_entry.id   f4e1166eb8f69d543a5313c4d5d44ca8
#
_cell.length_a   1.000
_cell.length_b   1.000
_cell.length_c   1.000
_cell.angle_alpha   90.00
_cell.angle_beta   90.00
_cell.angle_gamma   90.00
#
_symmetry.space_group_name_H-M   'P 1'
#
loop_
_entity.id
_entity.type
_entity.pdbx_description
1 polymer ?
#
loop_
_entity_poly.entity_id
_entity_poly.type
_entity_poly.pdbx_seq_one_letter_code
_entity_poly.pdbx_strand_id
1 'polypeptide(L)'
;GIPLKVNSADGQFHIPGVPNTTGVILAPHKDNDPMNGVSTLDLILIEKHIKGEQLLNSPFKMVAADVNRSGDIDIIDLVELRKLILGLYDKLPSSESWRFIPKNYTFKDLQHPFDYPMSMNIINEPDDLAADFTGLKVGDVNSTALAHRGMGTEIRSEGPVLILQAKNSLVKKGDFI
;
A
#
# COMPACT_ATOMS: atom_id res chain seq x y z
N GLY A 1 -13.32 15.32 10.86
CA GLY A 1 -12.51 16.10 9.92
C GLY A 1 -12.84 15.69 8.49
N ILE A 2 -12.71 16.63 7.54
CA ILE A 2 -12.87 16.32 6.11
C ILE A 2 -11.52 15.80 5.63
N PRO A 3 -11.43 14.63 4.98
CA PRO A 3 -10.18 14.13 4.46
C PRO A 3 -9.68 15.03 3.31
N LEU A 4 -8.43 15.47 3.40
CA LEU A 4 -7.74 16.13 2.29
C LEU A 4 -7.10 15.03 1.43
N LYS A 5 -7.37 15.04 0.13
CA LYS A 5 -6.73 14.14 -0.83
C LYS A 5 -5.68 14.89 -1.63
N VAL A 6 -4.46 14.37 -1.63
CA VAL A 6 -3.36 14.88 -2.46
C VAL A 6 -2.95 13.78 -3.43
N ASN A 7 -2.99 14.09 -4.72
CA ASN A 7 -2.55 13.14 -5.76
C ASN A 7 -1.09 13.42 -6.10
N SER A 8 -0.30 12.36 -6.22
CA SER A 8 1.09 12.41 -6.63
C SER A 8 1.32 11.51 -7.84
N ALA A 9 1.95 12.04 -8.87
CA ALA A 9 2.31 11.26 -10.05
C ALA A 9 3.63 10.50 -9.89
N ASP A 10 4.54 11.02 -9.07
CA ASP A 10 5.90 10.50 -8.85
C ASP A 10 6.10 9.88 -7.46
N GLY A 11 5.05 9.83 -6.65
CA GLY A 11 5.11 9.35 -5.26
C GLY A 11 5.59 10.39 -4.26
N GLN A 12 6.02 11.59 -4.71
CA GLN A 12 6.34 12.69 -3.81
C GLN A 12 5.08 13.51 -3.53
N PHE A 13 4.94 13.94 -2.29
CA PHE A 13 3.82 14.79 -1.88
C PHE A 13 4.31 15.88 -0.93
N HIS A 14 3.67 17.02 -1.01
CA HIS A 14 3.86 18.14 -0.10
C HIS A 14 2.51 18.63 0.38
N ILE A 15 2.35 18.82 1.69
CA ILE A 15 1.11 19.24 2.30
C ILE A 15 1.38 20.51 3.10
N PRO A 16 1.09 21.68 2.52
CA PRO A 16 1.29 22.93 3.21
C PRO A 16 0.20 23.20 4.26
N GLY A 17 0.56 23.94 5.30
CA GLY A 17 -0.42 24.52 6.23
C GLY A 17 -1.08 23.52 7.18
N VAL A 18 -0.45 22.38 7.47
CA VAL A 18 -0.90 21.46 8.53
C VAL A 18 -0.59 22.12 9.88
N PRO A 19 -1.61 22.42 10.72
CA PRO A 19 -1.35 23.04 12.01
C PRO A 19 -0.57 22.08 12.93
N ASN A 20 0.52 22.53 13.54
CA ASN A 20 1.34 21.74 14.46
C ASN A 20 0.60 21.22 15.69
N THR A 21 -0.55 21.82 16.02
CA THR A 21 -1.39 21.45 17.17
C THR A 21 -2.43 20.38 16.87
N THR A 22 -2.58 19.98 15.60
CA THR A 22 -3.60 19.04 15.16
C THR A 22 -2.96 17.72 14.78
N GLY A 23 -3.36 16.62 15.42
CA GLY A 23 -2.95 15.30 15.00
C GLY A 23 -3.47 15.00 13.60
N VAL A 24 -2.59 14.54 12.71
CA VAL A 24 -2.91 14.18 11.32
C VAL A 24 -2.62 12.71 11.07
N ILE A 25 -3.52 12.04 10.36
CA ILE A 25 -3.30 10.67 9.90
C ILE A 25 -2.97 10.73 8.40
N LEU A 26 -1.78 10.24 8.06
CA LEU A 26 -1.36 10.03 6.67
C LEU A 26 -1.64 8.60 6.27
N ALA A 27 -2.44 8.39 5.22
CA ALA A 27 -2.77 7.07 4.68
C ALA A 27 -2.65 7.09 3.15
N PRO A 28 -1.56 6.57 2.58
CA PRO A 28 -1.43 6.40 1.15
C PRO A 28 -2.43 5.37 0.62
N HIS A 29 -2.96 5.61 -0.58
CA HIS A 29 -3.87 4.68 -1.24
C HIS A 29 -3.55 4.61 -2.73
N LYS A 30 -3.52 3.39 -3.28
CA LYS A 30 -3.39 3.12 -4.71
C LYS A 30 -4.05 1.79 -5.03
N ASP A 31 -5.07 1.82 -5.89
CA ASP A 31 -5.81 0.63 -6.31
C ASP A 31 -6.01 0.61 -7.84
N ASN A 32 -4.92 0.79 -8.55
CA ASN A 32 -4.89 0.71 -10.01
C ASN A 32 -3.85 -0.29 -10.51
N ASP A 33 -3.94 -0.64 -11.78
CA ASP A 33 -3.02 -1.54 -12.48
C ASP A 33 -2.80 -2.87 -11.72
N PRO A 34 -3.87 -3.65 -11.49
CA PRO A 34 -3.83 -4.84 -10.64
C PRO A 34 -2.86 -5.91 -11.13
N MET A 35 -2.56 -5.96 -12.44
CA MET A 35 -1.64 -6.91 -13.06
C MET A 35 -0.19 -6.43 -13.13
N ASN A 36 0.11 -5.20 -12.68
CA ASN A 36 1.47 -4.68 -12.71
C ASN A 36 2.42 -5.54 -11.87
N GLY A 37 3.41 -6.17 -12.50
CA GLY A 37 4.37 -7.06 -11.85
C GLY A 37 3.82 -8.46 -11.51
N VAL A 38 2.50 -8.66 -11.57
CA VAL A 38 1.88 -9.95 -11.22
C VAL A 38 1.94 -10.92 -12.40
N SER A 39 2.45 -12.11 -12.16
CA SER A 39 2.67 -13.14 -13.18
C SER A 39 2.51 -14.57 -12.63
N THR A 40 2.57 -15.55 -13.50
CA THR A 40 2.55 -16.96 -13.09
C THR A 40 3.80 -17.38 -12.28
N LEU A 41 4.90 -16.63 -12.40
CA LEU A 41 6.08 -16.87 -11.58
C LEU A 41 5.79 -16.60 -10.10
N ASP A 42 5.00 -15.58 -9.80
CA ASP A 42 4.60 -15.27 -8.43
C ASP A 42 3.75 -16.39 -7.83
N LEU A 43 2.81 -16.97 -8.61
CA LEU A 43 2.06 -18.13 -8.18
C LEU A 43 2.98 -19.30 -7.80
N ILE A 44 4.02 -19.58 -8.60
CA ILE A 44 4.99 -20.65 -8.32
C ILE A 44 5.76 -20.37 -7.03
N LEU A 45 6.18 -19.12 -6.80
CA LEU A 45 6.94 -18.75 -5.61
C LEU A 45 6.08 -18.83 -4.34
N ILE A 46 4.83 -18.38 -4.41
CA ILE A 46 3.88 -18.50 -3.30
C ILE A 46 3.56 -19.98 -3.03
N GLU A 47 3.33 -20.79 -4.07
CA GLU A 47 3.09 -22.21 -3.93
C GLU A 47 4.25 -22.94 -3.24
N LYS A 48 5.49 -22.64 -3.64
CA LYS A 48 6.70 -23.18 -3.00
C LYS A 48 6.80 -22.80 -1.53
N HIS A 49 6.42 -21.57 -1.19
CA HIS A 49 6.39 -21.11 0.19
C HIS A 49 5.37 -21.91 1.02
N ILE A 50 4.14 -22.08 0.52
CA ILE A 50 3.08 -22.85 1.18
C ILE A 50 3.52 -24.31 1.39
N LYS A 51 4.22 -24.91 0.42
CA LYS A 51 4.75 -26.27 0.53
C LYS A 51 6.01 -26.38 1.42
N GLY A 52 6.59 -25.28 1.85
CA GLY A 52 7.85 -25.26 2.60
C GLY A 52 9.09 -25.62 1.74
N GLU A 53 8.96 -25.66 0.42
CA GLU A 53 10.06 -25.97 -0.51
C GLU A 53 11.05 -24.80 -0.66
N GLN A 54 10.50 -23.59 -0.67
CA GLN A 54 11.27 -22.34 -0.75
C GLN A 54 10.51 -21.22 -0.05
N LEU A 55 10.98 -20.84 1.12
CA LEU A 55 10.33 -19.78 1.91
C LEU A 55 10.55 -18.40 1.30
N LEU A 56 9.54 -17.56 1.41
CA LEU A 56 9.65 -16.12 1.17
C LEU A 56 10.42 -15.52 2.35
N ASN A 57 11.66 -15.13 2.10
CA ASN A 57 12.62 -14.69 3.13
C ASN A 57 12.57 -13.18 3.44
N SER A 58 11.44 -12.56 3.20
CA SER A 58 11.22 -11.13 3.45
C SER A 58 9.81 -10.89 3.95
N PRO A 59 9.63 -10.13 5.05
CA PRO A 59 8.31 -9.78 5.54
C PRO A 59 7.48 -9.03 4.49
N PHE A 60 8.11 -8.20 3.67
CA PHE A 60 7.43 -7.51 2.58
C PHE A 60 6.89 -8.47 1.51
N LYS A 61 7.65 -9.52 1.16
CA LYS A 61 7.19 -10.55 0.22
C LYS A 61 6.05 -11.38 0.81
N MET A 62 6.09 -11.67 2.10
CA MET A 62 5.02 -12.37 2.80
C MET A 62 3.74 -11.52 2.81
N VAL A 63 3.87 -10.23 3.12
CA VAL A 63 2.73 -9.29 3.04
C VAL A 63 2.17 -9.20 1.62
N ALA A 64 3.02 -9.23 0.58
CA ALA A 64 2.55 -9.22 -0.81
C ALA A 64 1.89 -10.54 -1.22
N ALA A 65 2.28 -11.68 -0.62
CA ALA A 65 1.74 -13.01 -0.89
C ALA A 65 0.36 -13.26 -0.26
N ASP A 66 0.06 -12.64 0.88
CA ASP A 66 -1.27 -12.64 1.50
C ASP A 66 -2.23 -11.78 0.67
N VAL A 67 -2.72 -12.35 -0.42
CA VAL A 67 -3.48 -11.64 -1.45
C VAL A 67 -4.84 -11.19 -0.94
N ASN A 68 -5.51 -12.05 -0.16
CA ASN A 68 -6.84 -11.82 0.38
C ASN A 68 -6.85 -11.05 1.72
N ARG A 69 -5.66 -10.77 2.27
CA ARG A 69 -5.48 -10.07 3.55
C ARG A 69 -6.09 -10.83 4.73
N SER A 70 -5.94 -12.15 4.75
CA SER A 70 -6.39 -13.01 5.84
C SER A 70 -5.45 -13.00 7.05
N GLY A 71 -4.18 -12.61 6.85
CA GLY A 71 -3.11 -12.72 7.84
C GLY A 71 -2.38 -14.05 7.79
N ASP A 72 -2.63 -14.84 6.77
CA ASP A 72 -1.92 -16.10 6.47
C ASP A 72 -1.61 -16.18 4.98
N ILE A 73 -0.70 -17.06 4.59
CA ILE A 73 -0.42 -17.36 3.17
C ILE A 73 -0.86 -18.80 2.91
N ASP A 74 -1.97 -18.96 2.19
CA ASP A 74 -2.58 -20.25 1.96
C ASP A 74 -3.06 -20.46 0.51
N ILE A 75 -3.77 -21.57 0.28
CA ILE A 75 -4.28 -21.92 -1.05
C ILE A 75 -5.30 -20.92 -1.59
N ILE A 76 -5.97 -20.16 -0.71
CA ILE A 76 -6.99 -19.17 -1.12
C ILE A 76 -6.31 -18.01 -1.83
N ASP A 77 -5.13 -17.58 -1.34
CA ASP A 77 -4.32 -16.55 -2.01
C ASP A 77 -3.94 -16.95 -3.43
N LEU A 78 -3.51 -18.19 -3.60
CA LEU A 78 -3.19 -18.74 -4.93
C LEU A 78 -4.42 -18.76 -5.85
N VAL A 79 -5.59 -19.12 -5.33
CA VAL A 79 -6.83 -19.16 -6.09
C VAL A 79 -7.24 -17.74 -6.52
N GLU A 80 -7.20 -16.77 -5.62
CA GLU A 80 -7.56 -15.38 -5.94
C GLU A 80 -6.57 -14.76 -6.94
N LEU A 81 -5.27 -14.94 -6.72
CA LEU A 81 -4.25 -14.43 -7.62
C LEU A 81 -4.34 -15.08 -9.01
N ARG A 82 -4.62 -16.39 -9.09
CA ARG A 82 -4.85 -17.09 -10.36
C ARG A 82 -6.06 -16.55 -11.10
N LYS A 83 -7.15 -16.26 -10.41
CA LYS A 83 -8.35 -15.66 -11.02
C LYS A 83 -8.06 -14.26 -11.58
N LEU A 84 -7.25 -13.48 -10.88
CA LEU A 84 -6.79 -12.17 -11.38
C LEU A 84 -5.96 -12.34 -12.65
N ILE A 85 -4.97 -13.24 -12.66
CA ILE A 85 -4.09 -13.51 -13.81
C ILE A 85 -4.88 -13.99 -15.03
N LEU A 86 -5.93 -14.81 -14.80
CA LEU A 86 -6.80 -15.32 -15.88
C LEU A 86 -7.85 -14.28 -16.34
N GLY A 87 -7.88 -13.10 -15.76
CA GLY A 87 -8.87 -12.06 -16.10
C GLY A 87 -10.30 -12.39 -15.66
N LEU A 88 -10.47 -13.31 -14.71
CA LEU A 88 -11.77 -13.60 -14.08
C LEU A 88 -12.12 -12.54 -13.03
N TYR A 89 -11.11 -11.83 -12.55
CA TYR A 89 -11.23 -10.66 -11.71
C TYR A 89 -10.56 -9.46 -12.42
N ASP A 90 -11.25 -8.35 -12.49
CA ASP A 90 -10.66 -7.07 -12.93
C ASP A 90 -9.73 -6.49 -11.86
N LYS A 91 -10.01 -6.78 -10.60
CA LYS A 91 -9.21 -6.45 -9.41
C LYS A 91 -9.47 -7.47 -8.30
N LEU A 92 -8.57 -7.51 -7.32
CA LEU A 92 -8.73 -8.37 -6.16
C LEU A 92 -9.99 -7.99 -5.36
N PRO A 93 -10.84 -8.95 -4.99
CA PRO A 93 -12.12 -8.66 -4.33
C PRO A 93 -11.96 -8.23 -2.87
N SER A 94 -10.93 -8.73 -2.19
CA SER A 94 -10.73 -8.57 -0.75
C SER A 94 -9.56 -7.65 -0.39
N SER A 95 -8.82 -7.14 -1.37
CA SER A 95 -7.61 -6.37 -1.16
C SER A 95 -7.43 -5.32 -2.25
N GLU A 96 -6.81 -4.20 -1.88
CA GLU A 96 -6.32 -3.22 -2.85
C GLU A 96 -5.10 -3.76 -3.59
N SER A 97 -4.82 -3.22 -4.78
CA SER A 97 -3.68 -3.62 -5.60
C SER A 97 -2.32 -3.27 -4.99
N TRP A 98 -2.29 -2.27 -4.12
CA TRP A 98 -1.09 -1.83 -3.43
C TRP A 98 -1.32 -1.70 -1.94
N ARG A 99 -0.30 -2.02 -1.15
CA ARG A 99 -0.23 -1.78 0.30
C ARG A 99 0.92 -0.85 0.61
N PHE A 100 0.75 -0.01 1.62
CA PHE A 100 1.77 0.96 2.02
C PHE A 100 2.10 0.76 3.49
N ILE A 101 3.39 0.60 3.78
CA ILE A 101 3.90 0.42 5.14
C ILE A 101 4.82 1.60 5.44
N PRO A 102 4.68 2.29 6.58
CA PRO A 102 5.63 3.32 6.97
C PRO A 102 7.07 2.84 6.90
N LYS A 103 7.95 3.61 6.25
CA LYS A 103 9.33 3.19 6.00
C LYS A 103 10.15 2.94 7.27
N ASN A 104 9.81 3.64 8.34
CA ASN A 104 10.41 3.49 9.65
C ASN A 104 9.82 2.35 10.49
N TYR A 105 8.81 1.61 9.97
CA TYR A 105 8.22 0.50 10.69
C TYR A 105 9.15 -0.71 10.71
N THR A 106 9.30 -1.32 11.89
CA THR A 106 10.01 -2.57 12.08
C THR A 106 9.03 -3.66 12.44
N PHE A 107 9.00 -4.74 11.65
CA PHE A 107 8.13 -5.88 11.91
C PHE A 107 8.49 -6.55 13.22
N LYS A 108 7.50 -6.76 14.09
CA LYS A 108 7.66 -7.41 15.39
C LYS A 108 7.86 -8.91 15.24
N ASP A 109 7.16 -9.51 14.28
CA ASP A 109 7.27 -10.93 13.94
C ASP A 109 7.62 -11.04 12.44
N LEU A 110 8.80 -11.58 12.15
CA LEU A 110 9.28 -11.79 10.80
C LEU A 110 8.71 -13.05 10.16
N GLN A 111 8.13 -13.96 10.96
CA GLN A 111 7.49 -15.19 10.46
C GLN A 111 6.00 -14.98 10.17
N HIS A 112 5.36 -14.02 10.86
CA HIS A 112 3.96 -13.64 10.67
C HIS A 112 3.83 -12.11 10.61
N PRO A 113 4.31 -11.47 9.51
CA PRO A 113 4.46 -10.01 9.43
C PRO A 113 3.16 -9.30 9.02
N PHE A 114 2.01 -9.78 9.46
CA PHE A 114 0.72 -9.29 8.98
C PHE A 114 0.10 -8.20 9.88
N ASP A 115 0.63 -8.00 11.08
CA ASP A 115 0.26 -6.89 11.98
C ASP A 115 1.16 -5.67 11.72
N TYR A 116 0.81 -4.86 10.72
CA TYR A 116 1.53 -3.65 10.35
C TYR A 116 0.58 -2.47 10.14
N PRO A 117 1.03 -1.23 10.44
CA PRO A 117 0.25 -0.03 10.17
C PRO A 117 0.27 0.31 8.67
N MET A 118 -0.86 0.74 8.13
CA MET A 118 -0.97 1.28 6.77
C MET A 118 -1.12 2.81 6.77
N SER A 119 -0.92 3.43 7.91
CA SER A 119 -0.98 4.88 8.09
C SER A 119 0.03 5.33 9.14
N MET A 120 0.38 6.60 9.10
CA MET A 120 1.19 7.26 10.12
C MET A 120 0.34 8.27 10.87
N ASN A 121 0.45 8.28 12.20
CA ASN A 121 -0.10 9.33 13.03
C ASN A 121 1.00 10.35 13.27
N ILE A 122 0.77 11.59 12.87
CA ILE A 122 1.68 12.72 13.05
C ILE A 122 1.08 13.65 14.09
N ILE A 123 1.80 13.84 15.20
CA ILE A 123 1.34 14.69 16.32
C ILE A 123 2.52 15.54 16.76
N ASN A 124 2.36 16.87 16.78
CA ASN A 124 3.37 17.83 17.26
C ASN A 124 4.75 17.71 16.57
N GLU A 125 4.76 17.39 15.28
CA GLU A 125 5.99 17.28 14.51
C GLU A 125 6.43 18.64 13.92
N PRO A 126 7.74 18.82 13.65
CA PRO A 126 8.23 20.05 13.04
C PRO A 126 7.64 20.27 11.64
N ASP A 127 7.69 21.51 11.18
CA ASP A 127 7.08 21.98 9.92
C ASP A 127 7.57 21.24 8.65
N ASP A 128 8.64 20.47 8.72
CA ASP A 128 9.23 19.76 7.58
C ASP A 128 9.46 18.26 7.91
N LEU A 129 8.38 17.56 8.22
CA LEU A 129 8.44 16.13 8.49
C LEU A 129 8.48 15.32 7.20
N ALA A 130 9.53 14.52 7.02
CA ALA A 130 9.58 13.52 5.99
C ALA A 130 8.79 12.26 6.40
N ALA A 131 7.64 12.04 5.76
CA ALA A 131 6.79 10.87 5.98
C ALA A 131 6.86 9.93 4.77
N ASP A 132 7.72 8.91 4.88
CA ASP A 132 7.97 7.96 3.81
C ASP A 132 7.19 6.65 4.02
N PHE A 133 6.74 6.05 2.91
CA PHE A 133 6.12 4.73 2.89
C PHE A 133 6.80 3.81 1.88
N THR A 134 6.88 2.54 2.23
CA THR A 134 7.23 1.47 1.28
C THR A 134 5.96 0.95 0.63
N GLY A 135 5.83 1.11 -0.68
CA GLY A 135 4.72 0.56 -1.47
C GLY A 135 5.00 -0.88 -1.85
N LEU A 136 4.03 -1.76 -1.58
CA LEU A 136 4.07 -3.17 -1.93
C LEU A 136 2.96 -3.47 -2.93
N LYS A 137 3.30 -4.11 -4.04
CA LYS A 137 2.32 -4.60 -5.00
C LYS A 137 1.80 -5.97 -4.52
N VAL A 138 0.50 -6.05 -4.27
CA VAL A 138 -0.14 -7.31 -3.86
C VAL A 138 -0.05 -8.34 -4.98
N GLY A 139 0.39 -9.55 -4.65
CA GLY A 139 0.60 -10.65 -5.57
C GLY A 139 1.96 -10.66 -6.29
N ASP A 140 2.76 -9.59 -6.19
CA ASP A 140 4.11 -9.52 -6.77
C ASP A 140 5.15 -9.84 -5.69
N VAL A 141 5.56 -11.10 -5.60
CA VAL A 141 6.55 -11.57 -4.61
C VAL A 141 7.98 -11.56 -5.15
N ASN A 142 8.16 -11.33 -6.46
CA ASN A 142 9.46 -11.21 -7.10
C ASN A 142 9.92 -9.77 -7.30
N SER A 143 9.05 -8.79 -6.93
CA SER A 143 9.34 -7.35 -6.96
C SER A 143 9.61 -6.81 -8.37
N THR A 144 8.83 -7.24 -9.35
CA THR A 144 8.92 -6.79 -10.74
C THR A 144 7.95 -5.65 -11.08
N ALA A 145 7.05 -5.30 -10.16
CA ALA A 145 6.12 -4.19 -10.33
C ALA A 145 6.86 -2.86 -10.47
N LEU A 146 6.42 -2.05 -11.38
CA LEU A 146 6.93 -0.69 -11.59
C LEU A 146 6.00 0.31 -10.91
N ALA A 147 6.55 1.16 -10.05
CA ALA A 147 5.78 2.22 -9.38
C ALA A 147 5.13 3.16 -10.41
N HIS A 148 5.83 3.41 -11.52
CA HIS A 148 5.35 4.15 -12.68
C HIS A 148 5.50 3.28 -13.92
N ARG A 149 4.41 2.80 -14.48
CA ARG A 149 4.41 2.26 -15.83
C ARG A 149 4.47 3.43 -16.80
N GLY A 150 5.67 3.68 -17.29
CA GLY A 150 6.06 4.44 -18.46
C GLY A 150 5.15 5.55 -18.94
N MET A 151 5.69 6.74 -19.06
CA MET A 151 5.17 7.81 -19.91
C MET A 151 5.11 7.36 -21.37
N GLY A 152 4.17 6.49 -21.70
CA GLY A 152 3.55 6.43 -23.00
C GLY A 152 2.34 7.34 -22.91
N THR A 153 2.32 8.38 -23.68
CA THR A 153 1.28 9.39 -23.86
C THR A 153 -0.15 8.84 -23.81
N GLU A 154 -0.67 8.57 -22.62
CA GLU A 154 -2.11 8.62 -22.31
C GLU A 154 -2.29 8.82 -20.81
N ILE A 155 -2.63 10.00 -20.52
CA ILE A 155 -3.06 10.62 -19.28
C ILE A 155 -4.28 9.88 -18.76
N ARG A 156 -4.18 9.41 -17.52
CA ARG A 156 -5.22 9.13 -16.53
C ARG A 156 -5.03 7.80 -15.79
N SER A 157 -3.83 7.50 -15.33
CA SER A 157 -3.73 6.69 -14.13
C SER A 157 -3.76 7.65 -12.94
N GLU A 158 -4.77 7.53 -12.10
CA GLU A 158 -4.73 8.22 -10.81
C GLU A 158 -3.49 7.71 -10.08
N GLY A 159 -2.56 8.61 -9.78
CA GLY A 159 -1.39 8.32 -8.97
C GLY A 159 -1.80 7.88 -7.55
N PRO A 160 -0.86 7.49 -6.68
CA PRO A 160 -1.20 7.19 -5.30
C PRO A 160 -1.92 8.36 -4.66
N VAL A 161 -3.04 8.07 -3.99
CA VAL A 161 -3.83 9.06 -3.27
C VAL A 161 -3.42 9.04 -1.81
N LEU A 162 -3.00 10.18 -1.28
CA LEU A 162 -2.76 10.35 0.14
C LEU A 162 -4.03 10.85 0.81
N ILE A 163 -4.53 10.11 1.78
CA ILE A 163 -5.71 10.50 2.57
C ILE A 163 -5.25 11.05 3.91
N LEU A 164 -5.54 12.33 4.15
CA LEU A 164 -5.33 12.98 5.43
C LEU A 164 -6.62 12.97 6.24
N GLN A 165 -6.57 12.45 7.44
CA GLN A 165 -7.65 12.54 8.41
C GLN A 165 -7.18 13.30 9.64
N ALA A 166 -7.77 14.46 9.92
CA ALA A 166 -7.53 15.18 11.17
C ALA A 166 -8.27 14.48 12.32
N LYS A 167 -7.53 14.08 13.35
CA LYS A 167 -8.08 13.45 14.55
C LYS A 167 -8.45 14.57 15.55
N ASN A 168 -9.75 14.77 15.80
CA ASN A 168 -10.28 15.72 16.79
C ASN A 168 -9.86 17.19 16.61
N SER A 169 -10.27 17.82 15.53
CA SER A 169 -10.27 19.28 15.49
C SER A 169 -11.69 19.81 15.48
N LEU A 170 -12.01 20.59 16.50
CA LEU A 170 -13.01 21.63 16.40
C LEU A 170 -12.43 22.71 15.47
N VAL A 171 -12.40 22.45 14.18
CA VAL A 171 -12.08 23.48 13.18
C VAL A 171 -13.28 24.41 13.13
N LYS A 172 -13.16 25.58 13.71
CA LYS A 172 -14.16 26.64 13.56
C LYS A 172 -14.14 27.10 12.10
N LYS A 173 -15.33 27.26 11.54
CA LYS A 173 -15.53 27.82 10.19
C LYS A 173 -14.83 29.19 10.13
N GLY A 174 -13.70 29.26 9.42
CA GLY A 174 -12.90 30.50 9.29
C GLY A 174 -11.37 30.28 9.38
N ASP A 175 -10.90 29.08 9.74
CA ASP A 175 -9.46 28.79 9.93
C ASP A 175 -8.72 28.34 8.66
N PHE A 176 -9.36 28.51 7.50
CA PHE A 176 -8.73 28.27 6.20
C PHE A 176 -8.70 29.59 5.41
N ILE A 177 -7.54 30.16 5.32
CA ILE A 177 -7.18 31.16 4.30
C ILE A 177 -6.18 30.48 3.36
#